data_82cb31de0ab0ef14bba46a2122638973
#
_entry.id   82cb31de0ab0ef14bba46a2122638973
#
_cell.length_a   1.000
_cell.length_b   1.000
_cell.length_c   1.000
_cell.angle_alpha   90.00
_cell.angle_beta   90.00
_cell.angle_gamma   90.00
#
_symmetry.space_group_name_H-M   'P 1'
#
loop_
_entity.id
_entity.type
_entity.pdbx_description
1 polymer ?
#
loop_
_entity_poly.entity_id
_entity_poly.type
_entity_poly.pdbx_seq_one_letter_code
_entity_poly.pdbx_strand_id
1 'polypeptide(L)'
;MSKDDYKSYAKEKCNGENWSEADYNNLVSLWEKESGWNVTAGNRSGAYGIPQACPASKMKAYGEDYLTNYKTQINWGIDYIKGRYENPTKAWNHFKQKNWY
;
A
#
# COMPACT_ATOMS: atom_id res chain seq x y z
N MET A 1 -11.55 9.89 9.21
CA MET A 1 -10.86 8.60 9.21
C MET A 1 -9.41 8.79 9.62
N SER A 2 -8.89 7.92 10.46
CA SER A 2 -7.53 8.02 10.98
C SER A 2 -6.62 7.00 10.30
N LYS A 3 -5.31 7.19 10.48
CA LYS A 3 -4.33 6.22 9.98
C LYS A 3 -4.49 4.86 10.66
N ASP A 4 -4.99 4.83 11.89
CA ASP A 4 -5.30 3.57 12.56
C ASP A 4 -6.43 2.84 11.85
N ASP A 5 -7.43 3.56 11.33
CA ASP A 5 -8.49 2.96 10.53
C ASP A 5 -7.93 2.37 9.24
N TYR A 6 -7.00 3.08 8.60
CA TYR A 6 -6.36 2.60 7.38
C TYR A 6 -5.59 1.31 7.64
N LYS A 7 -4.83 1.27 8.72
CA LYS A 7 -4.04 0.09 9.10
C LYS A 7 -4.93 -1.09 9.46
N SER A 8 -6.05 -0.84 10.16
CA SER A 8 -7.01 -1.89 10.49
C SER A 8 -7.61 -2.51 9.24
N TYR A 9 -7.97 -1.68 8.27
CA TYR A 9 -8.49 -2.19 7.01
C TYR A 9 -7.44 -3.02 6.28
N ALA A 10 -6.20 -2.54 6.24
CA ALA A 10 -5.10 -3.27 5.60
C ALA A 10 -4.84 -4.61 6.30
N LYS A 11 -4.92 -4.66 7.62
CA LYS A 11 -4.75 -5.90 8.37
C LYS A 11 -5.82 -6.92 7.99
N GLU A 12 -7.05 -6.48 7.86
CA GLU A 12 -8.15 -7.32 7.43
C GLU A 12 -7.89 -7.89 6.04
N LYS A 13 -7.37 -7.06 5.13
CA LYS A 13 -7.03 -7.51 3.78
C LYS A 13 -5.87 -8.51 3.78
N CYS A 14 -4.85 -8.30 4.62
CA CYS A 14 -3.76 -9.26 4.78
C CYS A 14 -4.28 -10.60 5.27
N ASN A 15 -5.18 -10.59 6.24
CA ASN A 15 -5.81 -11.81 6.73
C ASN A 15 -6.57 -12.54 5.63
N GLY A 16 -7.25 -11.79 4.77
CA GLY A 16 -7.97 -12.35 3.62
C GLY A 16 -7.07 -13.03 2.61
N GLU A 17 -5.79 -12.62 2.55
CA GLU A 17 -4.79 -13.23 1.67
C GLU A 17 -4.02 -14.36 2.37
N ASN A 18 -4.36 -14.67 3.61
CA ASN A 18 -3.64 -15.64 4.43
C ASN A 18 -2.19 -15.23 4.70
N TRP A 19 -1.92 -13.92 4.70
CA TRP A 19 -0.60 -13.40 5.04
C TRP A 19 -0.44 -13.40 6.56
N SER A 20 0.81 -13.56 7.01
CA SER A 20 1.12 -13.65 8.43
C SER A 20 1.08 -12.29 9.12
N GLU A 21 1.12 -12.32 10.45
CA GLU A 21 1.27 -11.10 11.26
C GLU A 21 2.57 -10.36 10.89
N ALA A 22 3.64 -11.12 10.63
CA ALA A 22 4.91 -10.53 10.18
C ALA A 22 4.75 -9.82 8.83
N ASP A 23 3.98 -10.40 7.92
CA ASP A 23 3.69 -9.78 6.62
C ASP A 23 2.96 -8.44 6.83
N TYR A 24 1.96 -8.42 7.71
CA TYR A 24 1.25 -7.18 8.01
C TYR A 24 2.19 -6.14 8.61
N ASN A 25 3.03 -6.53 9.57
CA ASN A 25 3.97 -5.60 10.19
C ASN A 25 4.94 -5.02 9.16
N ASN A 26 5.37 -5.82 8.20
CA ASN A 26 6.24 -5.36 7.12
C ASN A 26 5.51 -4.42 6.16
N LEU A 27 4.22 -4.65 5.93
CA LEU A 27 3.39 -3.73 5.14
C LEU A 27 3.29 -2.38 5.84
N VAL A 28 3.07 -2.38 7.15
CA VAL A 28 3.01 -1.14 7.92
C VAL A 28 4.31 -0.35 7.76
N SER A 29 5.45 -1.02 7.87
CA SER A 29 6.76 -0.39 7.70
C SER A 29 6.97 0.14 6.29
N LEU A 30 6.59 -0.62 5.28
CA LEU A 30 6.75 -0.24 3.88
C LEU A 30 5.95 1.02 3.57
N TRP A 31 4.66 1.04 3.91
CA TRP A 31 3.81 2.18 3.57
C TRP A 31 4.07 3.38 4.49
N GLU A 32 4.65 3.16 5.67
CA GLU A 32 5.15 4.26 6.49
C GLU A 32 6.27 5.00 5.76
N LYS A 33 7.19 4.27 5.15
CA LYS A 33 8.28 4.85 4.37
C LYS A 33 7.80 5.49 3.07
N GLU A 34 6.78 4.88 2.43
CA GLU A 34 6.29 5.38 1.15
C GLU A 34 5.54 6.70 1.31
N SER A 35 4.61 6.76 2.25
CA SER A 35 3.69 7.89 2.35
C SER A 35 3.41 8.33 3.77
N GLY A 36 3.91 7.62 4.77
CA GLY A 36 3.46 7.81 6.15
C GLY A 36 1.99 7.46 6.30
N TRP A 37 1.47 6.54 5.49
CA TRP A 37 0.05 6.17 5.47
C TRP A 37 -0.87 7.35 5.15
N ASN A 38 -0.41 8.27 4.32
CA ASN A 38 -1.16 9.47 3.98
C ASN A 38 -1.90 9.29 2.66
N VAL A 39 -3.24 9.36 2.71
CA VAL A 39 -4.12 9.16 1.55
C VAL A 39 -3.84 10.15 0.42
N THR A 40 -3.38 11.36 0.76
CA THR A 40 -3.15 12.40 -0.24
C THR A 40 -1.68 12.67 -0.51
N ALA A 41 -0.78 11.82 -0.02
CA ALA A 41 0.65 12.00 -0.26
C ALA A 41 0.96 11.90 -1.75
N GLY A 42 1.68 12.87 -2.27
CA GLY A 42 2.12 12.88 -3.67
C GLY A 42 3.56 13.33 -3.76
N ASN A 43 4.22 13.03 -4.89
CA ASN A 43 5.58 13.50 -5.11
C ASN A 43 5.77 13.91 -6.57
N ARG A 44 6.99 14.39 -6.88
CA ARG A 44 7.31 14.91 -8.21
C ARG A 44 7.29 13.86 -9.31
N SER A 45 7.49 12.59 -8.95
CA SER A 45 7.48 11.50 -9.92
C SER A 45 6.08 11.05 -10.31
N GLY A 46 5.04 11.60 -9.64
CA GLY A 46 3.66 11.23 -9.90
C GLY A 46 3.14 10.10 -9.03
N ALA A 47 3.94 9.61 -8.09
CA ALA A 47 3.47 8.62 -7.13
C ALA A 47 2.45 9.25 -6.19
N TYR A 48 1.44 8.49 -5.75
CA TYR A 48 0.34 9.05 -5.00
C TYR A 48 -0.27 8.06 -4.02
N GLY A 49 -0.72 8.61 -2.87
CA GLY A 49 -1.52 7.90 -1.89
C GLY A 49 -0.72 6.98 -0.98
N ILE A 50 -1.44 6.20 -0.18
CA ILE A 50 -0.81 5.31 0.81
C ILE A 50 0.25 4.42 0.19
N PRO A 51 -0.04 3.70 -0.92
CA PRO A 51 0.94 2.79 -1.52
C PRO A 51 1.91 3.46 -2.49
N GLN A 52 1.75 4.74 -2.77
CA GLN A 52 2.54 5.49 -3.74
C GLN A 52 2.49 4.87 -5.13
N ALA A 53 1.27 4.66 -5.64
CA ALA A 53 1.07 4.18 -7.00
C ALA A 53 1.57 5.21 -8.00
N CYS A 54 2.34 4.79 -8.99
CA CYS A 54 2.93 5.68 -9.98
C CYS A 54 2.70 5.14 -11.40
N PRO A 55 1.91 5.83 -12.21
CA PRO A 55 1.12 7.02 -11.87
C PRO A 55 -0.10 6.67 -11.01
N ALA A 56 -0.64 7.68 -10.35
CA ALA A 56 -1.83 7.51 -9.49
C ALA A 56 -2.99 6.82 -10.22
N SER A 57 -3.14 7.08 -11.52
CA SER A 57 -4.24 6.53 -12.31
C SER A 57 -4.26 5.01 -12.40
N LYS A 58 -3.17 4.34 -12.03
CA LYS A 58 -3.17 2.87 -11.95
C LYS A 58 -4.22 2.36 -10.97
N MET A 59 -4.55 3.16 -9.95
CA MET A 59 -5.53 2.78 -8.94
C MET A 59 -6.98 2.94 -9.41
N LYS A 60 -7.20 3.58 -10.55
CA LYS A 60 -8.54 3.89 -11.06
C LYS A 60 -9.37 2.62 -11.31
N ALA A 61 -8.72 1.53 -11.67
CA ALA A 61 -9.41 0.25 -11.89
C ALA A 61 -10.06 -0.29 -10.62
N TYR A 62 -9.65 0.20 -9.46
CA TYR A 62 -10.16 -0.23 -8.15
C TYR A 62 -11.23 0.72 -7.62
N GLY A 63 -11.45 1.86 -8.27
CA GLY A 63 -12.47 2.83 -7.90
C GLY A 63 -12.14 4.21 -8.44
N GLU A 64 -13.16 4.92 -8.92
CA GLU A 64 -12.98 6.28 -9.43
C GLU A 64 -12.56 7.25 -8.32
N ASP A 65 -12.82 6.89 -7.06
CA ASP A 65 -12.50 7.69 -5.88
C ASP A 65 -11.09 7.46 -5.35
N TYR A 66 -10.20 6.91 -6.17
CA TYR A 66 -8.85 6.49 -5.75
C TYR A 66 -7.99 7.64 -5.18
N LEU A 67 -8.31 8.88 -5.47
CA LEU A 67 -7.54 10.02 -4.94
C LEU A 67 -7.84 10.30 -3.49
N THR A 68 -8.98 9.86 -2.97
CA THR A 68 -9.44 10.20 -1.63
C THR A 68 -9.87 9.02 -0.76
N ASN A 69 -10.08 7.85 -1.34
CA ASN A 69 -10.59 6.70 -0.59
C ASN A 69 -9.45 5.74 -0.24
N TYR A 70 -9.17 5.64 1.06
CA TYR A 70 -8.10 4.76 1.54
C TYR A 70 -8.36 3.29 1.18
N LYS A 71 -9.61 2.86 1.13
CA LYS A 71 -9.92 1.46 0.79
C LYS A 71 -9.54 1.13 -0.64
N THR A 72 -9.85 2.02 -1.57
CA THR A 72 -9.47 1.85 -2.98
C THR A 72 -7.96 1.77 -3.12
N GLN A 73 -7.23 2.65 -2.44
CA GLN A 73 -5.77 2.68 -2.48
C GLN A 73 -5.15 1.41 -1.89
N ILE A 74 -5.65 0.99 -0.74
CA ILE A 74 -5.15 -0.21 -0.06
C ILE A 74 -5.42 -1.45 -0.90
N ASN A 75 -6.62 -1.57 -1.46
CA ASN A 75 -6.96 -2.71 -2.32
C ASN A 75 -6.00 -2.80 -3.51
N TRP A 76 -5.70 -1.68 -4.15
CA TRP A 76 -4.73 -1.66 -5.25
C TRP A 76 -3.34 -2.10 -4.76
N GLY A 77 -2.92 -1.55 -3.62
CA GLY A 77 -1.59 -1.84 -3.08
C GLY A 77 -1.39 -3.29 -2.68
N ILE A 78 -2.41 -3.90 -2.07
CA ILE A 78 -2.38 -5.31 -1.71
C ILE A 78 -2.22 -6.18 -2.97
N ASP A 79 -3.00 -5.91 -4.00
CA ASP A 79 -2.92 -6.67 -5.25
C ASP A 79 -1.59 -6.45 -5.98
N TYR A 80 -1.08 -5.22 -5.94
CA TYR A 80 0.23 -4.90 -6.52
C TYR A 80 1.34 -5.72 -5.86
N ILE A 81 1.34 -5.75 -4.52
CA ILE A 81 2.34 -6.51 -3.76
C ILE A 81 2.20 -8.01 -4.04
N LYS A 82 0.97 -8.52 -4.04
CA LYS A 82 0.70 -9.92 -4.32
C LYS A 82 1.24 -10.33 -5.69
N GLY A 83 0.97 -9.53 -6.70
CA GLY A 83 1.36 -9.86 -8.07
C GLY A 83 2.85 -9.71 -8.34
N ARG A 84 3.51 -8.76 -7.68
CA ARG A 84 4.91 -8.45 -7.96
C ARG A 84 5.88 -9.11 -6.98
N TYR A 85 5.50 -9.22 -5.72
CA TYR A 85 6.41 -9.67 -4.66
C TYR A 85 5.91 -10.89 -3.91
N GLU A 86 4.68 -11.31 -4.15
CA GLU A 86 4.05 -12.44 -3.48
C GLU A 86 3.46 -12.06 -2.12
N ASN A 87 4.23 -11.33 -1.28
CA ASN A 87 3.77 -10.91 0.04
C ASN A 87 4.51 -9.66 0.51
N PRO A 88 4.00 -8.98 1.55
CA PRO A 88 4.63 -7.75 2.06
C PRO A 88 6.05 -7.91 2.57
N THR A 89 6.40 -9.07 3.11
CA THR A 89 7.76 -9.30 3.61
C THR A 89 8.77 -9.21 2.47
N LYS A 90 8.45 -9.82 1.33
CA LYS A 90 9.33 -9.75 0.15
C LYS A 90 9.38 -8.35 -0.42
N ALA A 91 8.24 -7.64 -0.44
CA ALA A 91 8.20 -6.26 -0.90
C ALA A 91 9.04 -5.34 -0.01
N TRP A 92 8.94 -5.51 1.30
CA TRP A 92 9.71 -4.73 2.27
C TRP A 92 11.21 -5.00 2.15
N ASN A 93 11.58 -6.27 1.98
CA ASN A 93 12.99 -6.64 1.79
C ASN A 93 13.56 -6.01 0.52
N HIS A 94 12.78 -6.00 -0.56
CA HIS A 94 13.17 -5.32 -1.79
C HIS A 94 13.36 -3.82 -1.57
N PHE A 95 12.40 -3.18 -0.89
CA PHE A 95 12.47 -1.75 -0.60
C PHE A 95 13.71 -1.40 0.23
N LYS A 96 14.04 -2.22 1.24
CA LYS A 96 15.22 -1.96 2.09
C LYS A 96 16.52 -2.00 1.28
N GLN A 97 16.56 -2.77 0.21
CA GLN A 97 17.75 -2.88 -0.64
C GLN A 97 17.80 -1.81 -1.73
N LYS A 98 16.63 -1.46 -2.29
CA LYS A 98 16.55 -0.64 -3.51
C LYS A 98 15.94 0.74 -3.29
N ASN A 99 15.28 1.00 -2.17
CA ASN A 99 14.55 2.24 -1.86
C ASN A 99 13.31 2.46 -2.76
N TRP A 100 12.80 1.40 -3.37
CA TRP A 100 11.53 1.40 -4.13
C TRP A 100 10.95 -0.01 -4.16
N TYR A 101 9.69 -0.06 -4.52
CA TYR A 101 9.06 -1.38 -4.70
C TYR A 101 8.05 -1.38 -5.84
#